data_54246e7bc2a09d20661e58f361967dae
#
_entry.id   54246e7bc2a09d20661e58f361967dae
#
_cell.length_a   1.000
_cell.length_b   1.000
_cell.length_c   1.000
_cell.angle_alpha   90.00
_cell.angle_beta   90.00
_cell.angle_gamma   90.00
#
_symmetry.space_group_name_H-M   'P 1'
#
loop_
_entity.id
_entity.type
_entity.pdbx_description
1 polymer ?
#
loop_
_entity_poly.entity_id
_entity_poly.type
_entity_poly.pdbx_seq_one_letter_code
_entity_poly.pdbx_strand_id
1 'polypeptide(L)'
;MRSLKRRTAISLASAAVLGVSAAAVATSAFATGSSNAGSSNAKPAGGPAWSKVCNTPAPGMAACNAVRVNNVTEPIRATGVTPNATPSGFGPADLRSAYKLPADGGAGQTVAIVDAYNDPNAEADMNTYRAQYGLPACTAASGCFKQVNQTGGSKLPKSDSGWAGEISLDLDMVSAVAPNAHIILVEASTPSMANLGTSVNTAVKLGAKFVSNSYGGGESSSDTSYDTKYFNHPGVAITASAGDSGYGVEYPAASRYVTAVGGTALKKDSSARGWSESVWSTNSTEGTGSGCSSYDAKPSWQQDSGCAKRTVADVSAVADPATGVAVYQTYGGSGWAVYGGTSVSAPLIAAVYADAGTPKAAIPAANAYSHTSALNDVTSGSTSTCTPAYLCSAKTGYDGPTGLGTPNGLTAFTG
;
A
#
# COMPACT_ATOMS: atom_id res chain seq x y z
N MET A 1 42.40 55.19 0.41
CA MET A 1 43.76 54.99 1.05
C MET A 1 43.95 53.49 1.14
N ARG A 2 44.79 52.98 0.29
CA ARG A 2 46.06 52.20 0.56
C ARG A 2 45.81 50.92 1.35
N SER A 3 46.20 49.69 0.98
CA SER A 3 47.27 49.18 0.09
C SER A 3 47.22 47.64 0.24
N LEU A 4 47.09 46.89 -0.77
CA LEU A 4 48.03 46.05 -1.50
C LEU A 4 49.21 45.41 -0.68
N LYS A 5 49.34 44.06 -0.79
CA LYS A 5 50.54 43.28 -1.22
C LYS A 5 50.31 41.82 -0.85
N ARG A 6 50.20 40.89 -1.79
CA ARG A 6 51.20 40.25 -2.69
C ARG A 6 52.21 39.35 -2.01
N ARG A 7 52.26 38.14 -2.51
CA ARG A 7 53.35 37.24 -2.95
C ARG A 7 53.58 36.06 -1.99
N THR A 8 53.99 34.84 -2.35
CA THR A 8 54.55 34.31 -3.61
C THR A 8 54.52 32.78 -3.52
N ALA A 9 54.39 32.12 -4.66
CA ALA A 9 54.59 30.70 -4.90
C ALA A 9 56.09 30.31 -4.80
N ILE A 10 56.40 29.04 -4.58
CA ILE A 10 57.58 28.36 -5.15
C ILE A 10 57.33 26.85 -5.20
N SER A 11 57.67 26.33 -6.34
CA SER A 11 57.64 25.01 -6.95
C SER A 11 58.84 24.12 -6.58
N LEU A 12 58.86 22.95 -7.25
CA LEU A 12 60.00 22.02 -7.54
C LEU A 12 60.05 20.81 -6.60
N ALA A 13 60.36 19.62 -7.06
CA ALA A 13 60.46 18.94 -8.36
C ALA A 13 60.82 17.47 -8.07
N SER A 14 60.37 16.63 -8.95
CA SER A 14 60.97 15.41 -9.50
C SER A 14 61.87 14.47 -8.67
N ALA A 15 61.62 13.16 -8.73
CA ALA A 15 62.61 12.17 -9.17
C ALA A 15 61.91 10.81 -9.54
N ALA A 16 62.19 10.38 -10.76
CA ALA A 16 61.86 9.06 -11.28
C ALA A 16 63.01 8.08 -10.96
N VAL A 17 62.69 6.82 -10.69
CA VAL A 17 63.64 5.71 -10.81
C VAL A 17 62.96 4.52 -11.50
N LEU A 18 63.59 4.11 -12.60
CA LEU A 18 63.35 2.90 -13.38
C LEU A 18 63.90 1.64 -12.69
N GLY A 19 63.28 0.51 -12.93
CA GLY A 19 63.87 -0.81 -12.58
C GLY A 19 63.00 -1.96 -13.15
N VAL A 20 63.19 -2.29 -14.36
CA VAL A 20 63.74 -3.51 -15.01
C VAL A 20 63.03 -4.86 -14.69
N SER A 21 62.65 -5.46 -15.78
CA SER A 21 62.02 -6.75 -16.09
C SER A 21 62.67 -8.03 -15.51
N ALA A 22 61.85 -9.04 -15.27
CA ALA A 22 62.25 -10.43 -15.50
C ALA A 22 61.06 -11.27 -15.93
N ALA A 23 61.10 -11.81 -17.13
CA ALA A 23 60.23 -12.81 -17.67
C ALA A 23 60.63 -14.19 -17.16
N ALA A 24 59.68 -14.98 -16.69
CA ALA A 24 59.86 -16.42 -16.49
C ALA A 24 58.78 -17.18 -17.27
N VAL A 25 59.26 -17.92 -18.24
CA VAL A 25 58.52 -18.93 -19.02
C VAL A 25 58.44 -20.20 -18.19
N ALA A 26 57.28 -20.74 -18.01
CA ALA A 26 57.05 -22.09 -17.47
C ALA A 26 56.06 -22.85 -18.32
N THR A 27 56.54 -24.00 -18.67
CA THR A 27 56.06 -25.03 -19.62
C THR A 27 54.76 -25.70 -19.19
N SER A 28 53.98 -26.03 -20.21
CA SER A 28 52.75 -26.84 -20.20
C SER A 28 53.01 -28.28 -19.73
N ALA A 29 52.18 -28.77 -18.80
CA ALA A 29 51.99 -30.21 -18.61
C ALA A 29 50.50 -30.53 -18.81
N PHE A 30 50.21 -31.30 -19.84
CA PHE A 30 48.88 -31.90 -20.07
C PHE A 30 48.66 -33.04 -19.07
N ALA A 31 47.64 -32.90 -18.21
CA ALA A 31 47.08 -34.01 -17.46
C ALA A 31 45.65 -34.24 -17.94
N THR A 32 45.47 -35.39 -18.61
CA THR A 32 44.14 -35.93 -18.97
C THR A 32 43.48 -36.47 -17.71
N GLY A 33 42.47 -35.80 -17.23
CA GLY A 33 41.62 -36.27 -16.14
C GLY A 33 40.15 -36.26 -16.58
N SER A 34 39.55 -37.39 -16.49
CA SER A 34 38.18 -37.74 -16.90
C SER A 34 37.14 -36.85 -16.25
N SER A 35 36.35 -36.21 -17.05
CA SER A 35 35.20 -35.36 -16.63
C SER A 35 34.01 -36.23 -16.23
N ASN A 36 33.72 -36.29 -14.93
CA ASN A 36 32.35 -36.54 -14.48
C ASN A 36 31.64 -35.20 -14.40
N ALA A 37 30.90 -34.83 -15.42
CA ALA A 37 29.96 -33.73 -15.41
C ALA A 37 28.74 -34.14 -14.57
N GLY A 38 28.80 -33.90 -13.30
CA GLY A 38 27.60 -33.78 -12.45
C GLY A 38 26.85 -32.52 -12.82
N SER A 39 25.81 -32.64 -13.63
CA SER A 39 24.85 -31.57 -13.89
C SER A 39 24.17 -31.24 -12.59
N SER A 40 24.67 -30.23 -11.87
CA SER A 40 23.92 -29.57 -10.82
C SER A 40 22.86 -28.68 -11.48
N ASN A 41 21.69 -29.26 -11.71
CA ASN A 41 20.48 -28.47 -11.90
C ASN A 41 20.20 -27.69 -10.58
N ALA A 42 20.92 -26.65 -10.34
CA ALA A 42 20.52 -25.63 -9.40
C ALA A 42 19.27 -24.95 -9.99
N LYS A 43 18.09 -25.38 -9.53
CA LYS A 43 16.85 -24.66 -9.71
C LYS A 43 17.09 -23.21 -9.29
N PRO A 44 16.76 -22.20 -10.11
CA PRO A 44 16.88 -20.82 -9.67
C PRO A 44 16.02 -20.67 -8.41
N ALA A 45 16.62 -20.31 -7.31
CA ALA A 45 15.94 -19.85 -6.11
C ALA A 45 15.46 -18.43 -6.41
N GLY A 46 14.28 -18.32 -7.08
CA GLY A 46 13.67 -17.06 -7.40
C GLY A 46 12.17 -17.21 -7.20
N GLY A 47 11.67 -16.86 -6.01
CA GLY A 47 10.30 -16.43 -5.86
C GLY A 47 10.06 -15.20 -6.75
N PRO A 48 8.81 -14.74 -6.94
CA PRO A 48 8.53 -13.55 -7.71
C PRO A 48 9.33 -12.36 -7.15
N ALA A 49 10.08 -11.68 -7.99
CA ALA A 49 10.70 -10.42 -7.62
C ALA A 49 9.63 -9.33 -7.66
N TRP A 50 9.60 -8.48 -6.66
CA TRP A 50 8.71 -7.32 -6.62
C TRP A 50 9.50 -6.07 -6.26
N SER A 51 8.88 -4.90 -6.44
CA SER A 51 9.47 -3.60 -6.14
C SER A 51 8.41 -2.62 -5.66
N LYS A 52 8.78 -1.73 -4.75
CA LYS A 52 7.96 -0.58 -4.40
C LYS A 52 7.70 0.26 -5.65
N VAL A 53 6.46 0.70 -5.85
CA VAL A 53 6.10 1.53 -7.02
C VAL A 53 6.44 3.01 -6.80
N CYS A 54 6.39 3.49 -5.57
CA CYS A 54 6.83 4.83 -5.20
C CYS A 54 8.27 4.84 -4.69
N ASN A 55 8.99 5.91 -5.00
CA ASN A 55 10.33 6.13 -4.46
C ASN A 55 10.28 6.40 -2.95
N THR A 56 11.41 6.14 -2.26
CA THR A 56 11.59 6.51 -0.85
C THR A 56 11.30 8.00 -0.67
N PRO A 57 10.42 8.38 0.27
CA PRO A 57 10.04 9.78 0.44
C PRO A 57 11.18 10.63 1.01
N ALA A 58 11.27 11.89 0.57
CA ALA A 58 12.08 12.88 1.24
C ALA A 58 11.46 13.21 2.62
N PRO A 59 12.24 13.73 3.58
CA PRO A 59 11.71 14.16 4.88
C PRO A 59 10.50 15.10 4.73
N GLY A 60 9.42 14.83 5.46
CA GLY A 60 8.16 15.58 5.39
C GLY A 60 7.28 15.28 4.17
N MET A 61 7.67 14.31 3.34
CA MET A 61 6.87 13.77 2.24
C MET A 61 6.39 12.36 2.59
N ALA A 62 5.30 11.94 1.95
CA ALA A 62 4.84 10.56 1.94
C ALA A 62 5.33 9.80 0.71
N ALA A 63 5.30 8.49 0.78
CA ALA A 63 5.34 7.60 -0.38
C ALA A 63 4.11 6.70 -0.36
N CYS A 64 3.71 6.21 -1.52
CA CYS A 64 2.68 5.20 -1.58
C CYS A 64 3.19 3.86 -1.03
N ASN A 65 2.27 3.08 -0.45
CA ASN A 65 2.53 1.79 0.16
C ASN A 65 2.08 0.64 -0.77
N ALA A 66 2.46 0.72 -2.06
CA ALA A 66 2.21 -0.32 -3.05
C ALA A 66 3.50 -1.01 -3.49
N VAL A 67 3.38 -2.30 -3.70
CA VAL A 67 4.44 -3.19 -4.17
C VAL A 67 3.95 -3.93 -5.41
N ARG A 68 4.66 -3.80 -6.53
CA ARG A 68 4.34 -4.49 -7.79
C ARG A 68 5.20 -5.73 -7.95
N VAL A 69 4.59 -6.84 -8.37
CA VAL A 69 5.29 -8.07 -8.73
C VAL A 69 5.85 -7.95 -10.15
N ASN A 70 7.18 -8.08 -10.31
CA ASN A 70 7.88 -7.75 -11.56
C ASN A 70 7.96 -8.91 -12.58
N ASN A 71 7.81 -10.15 -12.15
CA ASN A 71 8.00 -11.35 -12.98
C ASN A 71 6.74 -12.23 -13.07
N VAL A 72 5.58 -11.62 -12.95
CA VAL A 72 4.34 -12.27 -13.37
C VAL A 72 4.35 -12.32 -14.88
N THR A 73 4.46 -13.55 -15.42
CA THR A 73 4.23 -13.79 -16.84
C THR A 73 2.72 -13.80 -17.03
N GLU A 74 2.13 -12.61 -17.16
CA GLU A 74 0.78 -12.52 -17.70
C GLU A 74 0.82 -13.19 -19.08
N PRO A 75 -0.16 -14.01 -19.46
CA PRO A 75 -0.24 -14.53 -20.81
C PRO A 75 -0.22 -13.34 -21.75
N ILE A 76 0.94 -13.12 -22.41
CA ILE A 76 1.13 -12.03 -23.38
C ILE A 76 0.01 -12.19 -24.39
N ARG A 77 -0.91 -11.26 -24.39
CA ARG A 77 -1.88 -11.13 -25.47
C ARG A 77 -1.12 -10.67 -26.72
N ALA A 78 -0.47 -11.63 -27.39
CA ALA A 78 -0.10 -11.43 -28.79
C ALA A 78 -1.41 -11.13 -29.52
N THR A 79 -1.60 -9.89 -29.93
CA THR A 79 -2.55 -9.36 -30.95
C THR A 79 -3.73 -10.27 -31.35
N GLY A 80 -4.36 -10.91 -30.36
CA GLY A 80 -5.54 -11.74 -30.53
C GLY A 80 -6.17 -11.90 -29.17
N VAL A 81 -7.22 -11.11 -28.92
CA VAL A 81 -8.03 -11.20 -27.71
C VAL A 81 -8.52 -12.64 -27.59
N THR A 82 -7.96 -13.42 -26.66
CA THR A 82 -8.69 -14.55 -26.10
C THR A 82 -9.60 -13.93 -25.03
N PRO A 83 -10.91 -13.78 -25.30
CA PRO A 83 -11.84 -13.40 -24.24
C PRO A 83 -11.76 -14.51 -23.18
N ASN A 84 -11.51 -14.16 -21.89
CA ASN A 84 -11.54 -15.04 -20.72
C ASN A 84 -10.22 -15.59 -20.15
N ALA A 85 -9.03 -15.06 -20.47
CA ALA A 85 -7.90 -15.33 -19.59
C ALA A 85 -8.08 -14.52 -18.29
N THR A 86 -8.24 -15.21 -17.16
CA THR A 86 -8.30 -14.57 -15.84
C THR A 86 -6.93 -13.96 -15.54
N PRO A 87 -6.84 -12.65 -15.20
CA PRO A 87 -5.57 -12.05 -14.76
C PRO A 87 -5.01 -12.77 -13.53
N SER A 88 -3.68 -12.75 -13.37
CA SER A 88 -3.02 -13.25 -12.16
C SER A 88 -3.37 -12.36 -10.96
N GLY A 89 -3.33 -12.93 -9.76
CA GLY A 89 -3.74 -12.25 -8.52
C GLY A 89 -5.22 -12.42 -8.19
N PHE A 90 -5.60 -12.06 -6.96
CA PHE A 90 -6.99 -12.13 -6.52
C PHE A 90 -7.83 -11.06 -7.20
N GLY A 91 -9.01 -11.47 -7.67
CA GLY A 91 -10.02 -10.59 -8.24
C GLY A 91 -11.21 -10.37 -7.30
N PRO A 92 -12.23 -9.62 -7.78
CA PRO A 92 -13.40 -9.25 -6.97
C PRO A 92 -14.12 -10.43 -6.29
N ALA A 93 -14.28 -11.55 -7.01
CA ALA A 93 -14.95 -12.73 -6.46
C ALA A 93 -14.15 -13.37 -5.30
N ASP A 94 -12.82 -13.39 -5.40
CA ASP A 94 -11.94 -13.90 -4.35
C ASP A 94 -12.05 -13.04 -3.09
N LEU A 95 -11.91 -11.72 -3.22
CA LEU A 95 -11.95 -10.77 -2.11
C LEU A 95 -13.31 -10.80 -1.40
N ARG A 96 -14.40 -10.78 -2.16
CA ARG A 96 -15.74 -10.88 -1.59
C ARG A 96 -15.98 -12.20 -0.89
N SER A 97 -15.49 -13.31 -1.45
CA SER A 97 -15.57 -14.62 -0.80
C SER A 97 -14.76 -14.67 0.50
N ALA A 98 -13.52 -14.16 0.48
CA ALA A 98 -12.62 -14.17 1.63
C ALA A 98 -13.18 -13.39 2.82
N TYR A 99 -13.82 -12.26 2.55
CA TYR A 99 -14.29 -11.32 3.58
C TYR A 99 -15.82 -11.32 3.76
N LYS A 100 -16.54 -12.21 3.06
CA LYS A 100 -18.01 -12.34 3.10
C LYS A 100 -18.75 -11.04 2.78
N LEU A 101 -18.33 -10.40 1.69
CA LEU A 101 -18.86 -9.12 1.24
C LEU A 101 -19.97 -9.32 0.18
N PRO A 102 -20.92 -8.37 0.05
CA PRO A 102 -21.96 -8.43 -0.97
C PRO A 102 -21.39 -8.31 -2.39
N ALA A 103 -22.09 -8.85 -3.36
CA ALA A 103 -21.68 -8.77 -4.77
C ALA A 103 -21.96 -7.40 -5.40
N ASP A 104 -22.90 -6.65 -4.85
CA ASP A 104 -23.50 -5.41 -5.34
C ASP A 104 -23.38 -4.25 -4.33
N GLY A 105 -22.31 -4.24 -3.54
CA GLY A 105 -22.08 -3.26 -2.48
C GLY A 105 -21.89 -1.83 -2.99
N GLY A 106 -21.94 -0.87 -2.07
CA GLY A 106 -21.65 0.55 -2.27
C GLY A 106 -22.76 1.39 -2.87
N ALA A 107 -23.94 0.84 -3.13
CA ALA A 107 -25.02 1.59 -3.77
C ALA A 107 -25.43 2.85 -2.98
N GLY A 108 -25.42 4.01 -3.66
CA GLY A 108 -25.75 5.30 -3.06
C GLY A 108 -24.64 5.89 -2.17
N GLN A 109 -23.49 5.23 -2.08
CA GLN A 109 -22.32 5.71 -1.33
C GLN A 109 -21.31 6.39 -2.25
N THR A 110 -20.44 7.22 -1.66
CA THR A 110 -19.34 7.87 -2.35
C THR A 110 -18.04 7.58 -1.62
N VAL A 111 -17.12 6.89 -2.27
CA VAL A 111 -15.76 6.61 -1.80
C VAL A 111 -14.81 7.59 -2.46
N ALA A 112 -13.97 8.27 -1.70
CA ALA A 112 -12.87 9.07 -2.24
C ALA A 112 -11.54 8.34 -2.09
N ILE A 113 -10.70 8.47 -3.10
CA ILE A 113 -9.31 8.07 -3.13
C ILE A 113 -8.47 9.34 -3.11
N VAL A 114 -7.51 9.42 -2.21
CA VAL A 114 -6.60 10.55 -2.07
C VAL A 114 -5.19 10.08 -2.34
N ASP A 115 -4.60 10.56 -3.45
CA ASP A 115 -3.25 10.25 -3.87
C ASP A 115 -2.49 11.50 -4.31
N ALA A 116 -1.18 11.36 -4.56
CA ALA A 116 -0.39 12.45 -5.09
C ALA A 116 -0.21 12.31 -6.62
N TYR A 117 -0.03 13.45 -7.27
CA TYR A 117 0.18 13.54 -8.71
C TYR A 117 -1.03 13.05 -9.53
N ASN A 118 -0.86 12.86 -10.83
CA ASN A 118 -1.94 12.51 -11.75
C ASN A 118 -1.68 11.17 -12.44
N ASP A 119 -2.74 10.36 -12.51
CA ASP A 119 -2.83 9.29 -13.50
C ASP A 119 -3.73 9.73 -14.65
N PRO A 120 -3.17 9.99 -15.85
CA PRO A 120 -3.96 10.42 -16.99
C PRO A 120 -4.88 9.32 -17.57
N ASN A 121 -4.65 8.05 -17.19
CA ASN A 121 -5.40 6.89 -17.67
C ASN A 121 -6.38 6.32 -16.63
N ALA A 122 -6.49 6.92 -15.45
CA ALA A 122 -7.24 6.43 -14.31
C ALA A 122 -8.65 5.91 -14.64
N GLU A 123 -9.48 6.73 -15.35
CA GLU A 123 -10.84 6.33 -15.75
C GLU A 123 -10.84 5.16 -16.74
N ALA A 124 -9.96 5.18 -17.72
CA ALA A 124 -9.90 4.16 -18.77
C ALA A 124 -9.41 2.81 -18.22
N ASP A 125 -8.38 2.85 -17.39
CA ASP A 125 -7.79 1.66 -16.78
C ASP A 125 -8.75 1.01 -15.79
N MET A 126 -9.36 1.79 -14.89
CA MET A 126 -10.41 1.31 -13.99
C MET A 126 -11.57 0.65 -14.75
N ASN A 127 -12.04 1.24 -15.86
CA ASN A 127 -13.15 0.65 -16.62
C ASN A 127 -12.72 -0.58 -17.42
N THR A 128 -11.45 -0.72 -17.78
CA THR A 128 -10.91 -1.98 -18.32
C THR A 128 -10.92 -3.09 -17.25
N TYR A 129 -10.48 -2.78 -16.01
CA TYR A 129 -10.60 -3.69 -14.87
C TYR A 129 -12.05 -4.10 -14.64
N ARG A 130 -12.96 -3.13 -14.55
CA ARG A 130 -14.39 -3.37 -14.30
C ARG A 130 -15.02 -4.24 -15.39
N ALA A 131 -14.71 -3.98 -16.66
CA ALA A 131 -15.20 -4.77 -17.79
C ALA A 131 -14.69 -6.21 -17.73
N GLN A 132 -13.43 -6.45 -17.37
CA GLN A 132 -12.83 -7.78 -17.23
C GLN A 132 -13.61 -8.66 -16.23
N TYR A 133 -14.07 -8.07 -15.14
CA TYR A 133 -14.75 -8.77 -14.07
C TYR A 133 -16.29 -8.65 -14.11
N GLY A 134 -16.83 -8.09 -15.20
CA GLY A 134 -18.29 -7.92 -15.36
C GLY A 134 -18.93 -6.96 -14.37
N LEU A 135 -18.16 -6.00 -13.85
CA LEU A 135 -18.64 -4.95 -12.95
C LEU A 135 -19.28 -3.82 -13.76
N PRO A 136 -20.24 -3.06 -13.20
CA PRO A 136 -20.83 -1.91 -13.87
C PRO A 136 -19.76 -0.88 -14.26
N ALA A 137 -19.86 -0.27 -15.44
CA ALA A 137 -18.97 0.83 -15.83
C ALA A 137 -19.14 2.02 -14.88
N CYS A 138 -18.02 2.68 -14.53
CA CYS A 138 -18.00 3.85 -13.67
C CYS A 138 -17.23 4.98 -14.36
N THR A 139 -17.96 5.90 -15.00
CA THR A 139 -17.38 6.95 -15.84
C THR A 139 -17.77 8.34 -15.38
N ALA A 140 -16.99 9.35 -15.78
CA ALA A 140 -17.32 10.74 -15.55
C ALA A 140 -18.64 11.12 -16.27
N ALA A 141 -18.88 10.56 -17.46
CA ALA A 141 -20.10 10.79 -18.23
C ALA A 141 -21.36 10.26 -17.53
N SER A 142 -21.25 9.15 -16.79
CA SER A 142 -22.36 8.61 -15.99
C SER A 142 -22.52 9.29 -14.62
N GLY A 143 -21.58 10.16 -14.23
CA GLY A 143 -21.51 10.74 -12.90
C GLY A 143 -21.02 9.79 -11.79
N CYS A 144 -20.64 8.55 -12.14
CA CYS A 144 -20.09 7.58 -11.20
C CYS A 144 -18.65 7.92 -10.78
N PHE A 145 -17.81 8.39 -11.72
CA PHE A 145 -16.42 8.74 -11.48
C PHE A 145 -16.20 10.25 -11.55
N LYS A 146 -15.35 10.78 -10.68
CA LYS A 146 -14.93 12.17 -10.69
C LYS A 146 -13.46 12.28 -10.33
N GLN A 147 -12.66 12.93 -11.18
CA GLN A 147 -11.25 13.20 -10.96
C GLN A 147 -11.03 14.71 -10.78
N VAL A 148 -10.36 15.12 -9.71
CA VAL A 148 -10.12 16.53 -9.37
C VAL A 148 -8.76 16.71 -8.72
N ASN A 149 -8.23 17.93 -8.79
CA ASN A 149 -7.03 18.31 -8.04
C ASN A 149 -7.34 18.50 -6.53
N GLN A 150 -6.30 18.71 -5.71
CA GLN A 150 -6.41 18.88 -4.24
C GLN A 150 -7.36 20.00 -3.78
N THR A 151 -7.78 20.90 -4.65
CA THR A 151 -8.72 22.00 -4.34
C THR A 151 -10.11 21.80 -4.95
N GLY A 152 -10.32 20.65 -5.62
CA GLY A 152 -11.59 20.31 -6.27
C GLY A 152 -11.75 20.82 -7.70
N GLY A 153 -10.70 21.41 -8.29
CA GLY A 153 -10.70 21.93 -9.66
C GLY A 153 -10.30 20.88 -10.69
N SER A 154 -10.51 21.19 -11.97
CA SER A 154 -10.23 20.31 -13.12
C SER A 154 -8.79 20.38 -13.64
N LYS A 155 -7.98 21.35 -13.19
CA LYS A 155 -6.57 21.43 -13.58
C LYS A 155 -5.77 20.45 -12.74
N LEU A 156 -5.57 19.23 -13.25
CA LEU A 156 -4.87 18.15 -12.56
C LEU A 156 -3.36 18.44 -12.42
N PRO A 157 -2.68 17.83 -11.44
CA PRO A 157 -1.24 17.98 -11.25
C PRO A 157 -0.45 17.32 -12.40
N LYS A 158 0.88 17.40 -12.33
CA LYS A 158 1.75 16.63 -13.23
C LYS A 158 1.57 15.14 -12.99
N SER A 159 1.72 14.34 -14.06
CA SER A 159 1.65 12.88 -13.95
C SER A 159 2.94 12.30 -13.34
N ASP A 160 2.79 11.17 -12.63
CA ASP A 160 3.88 10.38 -12.08
C ASP A 160 3.53 8.90 -12.21
N SER A 161 4.44 8.10 -12.76
CA SER A 161 4.16 6.69 -13.08
C SER A 161 4.07 5.78 -11.86
N GLY A 162 4.78 6.11 -10.78
CA GLY A 162 4.68 5.36 -9.53
C GLY A 162 3.32 5.61 -8.87
N TRP A 163 2.96 6.86 -8.70
CA TRP A 163 1.66 7.23 -8.15
C TRP A 163 0.48 6.83 -9.03
N ALA A 164 0.65 6.76 -10.36
CA ALA A 164 -0.38 6.21 -11.23
C ALA A 164 -0.61 4.71 -10.98
N GLY A 165 0.45 3.97 -10.62
CA GLY A 165 0.32 2.57 -10.17
C GLY A 165 -0.49 2.46 -8.89
N GLU A 166 -0.26 3.36 -7.93
CA GLU A 166 -1.06 3.44 -6.70
C GLU A 166 -2.51 3.77 -6.99
N ILE A 167 -2.77 4.82 -7.78
CA ILE A 167 -4.11 5.26 -8.16
C ILE A 167 -4.90 4.13 -8.83
N SER A 168 -4.27 3.40 -9.76
CA SER A 168 -4.91 2.26 -10.42
C SER A 168 -5.26 1.16 -9.43
N LEU A 169 -4.36 0.83 -8.49
CA LEU A 169 -4.58 -0.14 -7.43
C LEU A 169 -5.79 0.26 -6.56
N ASP A 170 -5.83 1.48 -6.09
CA ASP A 170 -6.89 1.98 -5.21
C ASP A 170 -8.27 1.95 -5.91
N LEU A 171 -8.33 2.42 -7.17
CA LEU A 171 -9.53 2.41 -7.99
C LEU A 171 -10.05 0.99 -8.22
N ASP A 172 -9.15 0.05 -8.50
CA ASP A 172 -9.49 -1.34 -8.76
C ASP A 172 -10.00 -2.04 -7.47
N MET A 173 -9.39 -1.75 -6.31
CA MET A 173 -9.82 -2.33 -5.03
C MET A 173 -11.19 -1.80 -4.59
N VAL A 174 -11.44 -0.50 -4.72
CA VAL A 174 -12.79 0.06 -4.48
C VAL A 174 -13.80 -0.54 -5.45
N SER A 175 -13.45 -0.68 -6.73
CA SER A 175 -14.31 -1.31 -7.74
C SER A 175 -14.61 -2.78 -7.42
N ALA A 176 -13.63 -3.53 -6.90
CA ALA A 176 -13.77 -4.94 -6.57
C ALA A 176 -14.76 -5.19 -5.42
N VAL A 177 -14.76 -4.32 -4.43
CA VAL A 177 -15.51 -4.49 -3.17
C VAL A 177 -16.85 -3.76 -3.24
N ALA A 178 -16.87 -2.47 -3.59
CA ALA A 178 -18.06 -1.62 -3.64
C ALA A 178 -18.38 -1.20 -5.10
N PRO A 179 -18.78 -2.13 -5.98
CA PRO A 179 -18.90 -1.87 -7.43
C PRO A 179 -19.97 -0.84 -7.80
N ASN A 180 -20.93 -0.57 -6.92
CA ASN A 180 -22.00 0.41 -7.15
C ASN A 180 -21.77 1.75 -6.43
N ALA A 181 -20.60 1.95 -5.80
CA ALA A 181 -20.24 3.24 -5.22
C ALA A 181 -19.86 4.25 -6.30
N HIS A 182 -20.15 5.52 -6.03
CA HIS A 182 -19.51 6.63 -6.74
C HIS A 182 -18.07 6.76 -6.26
N ILE A 183 -17.15 7.10 -7.17
CA ILE A 183 -15.73 7.22 -6.85
C ILE A 183 -15.26 8.64 -7.16
N ILE A 184 -14.58 9.27 -6.19
CA ILE A 184 -13.92 10.56 -6.36
C ILE A 184 -12.41 10.34 -6.20
N LEU A 185 -11.63 10.58 -7.23
CA LEU A 185 -10.17 10.65 -7.17
C LEU A 185 -9.75 12.10 -6.91
N VAL A 186 -9.06 12.36 -5.80
CA VAL A 186 -8.54 13.68 -5.42
C VAL A 186 -7.02 13.67 -5.44
N GLU A 187 -6.45 14.32 -6.41
CA GLU A 187 -5.02 14.30 -6.69
C GLU A 187 -4.28 15.48 -6.06
N ALA A 188 -3.42 15.20 -5.10
CA ALA A 188 -2.55 16.20 -4.47
C ALA A 188 -1.42 16.63 -5.41
N SER A 189 -1.06 17.88 -5.37
CA SER A 189 -0.01 18.45 -6.23
C SER A 189 1.38 17.85 -5.97
N THR A 190 1.63 17.40 -4.74
CA THR A 190 2.85 16.72 -4.30
C THR A 190 2.51 15.81 -3.12
N PRO A 191 3.35 14.81 -2.79
CA PRO A 191 3.12 13.92 -1.66
C PRO A 191 3.47 14.54 -0.29
N SER A 192 3.46 15.87 -0.15
CA SER A 192 3.57 16.48 1.17
C SER A 192 2.32 16.23 2.00
N MET A 193 2.45 15.97 3.30
CA MET A 193 1.30 15.75 4.20
C MET A 193 0.30 16.91 4.16
N ALA A 194 0.77 18.15 3.95
CA ALA A 194 -0.11 19.31 3.82
C ALA A 194 -0.98 19.27 2.54
N ASN A 195 -0.43 18.84 1.40
CA ASN A 195 -1.17 18.72 0.15
C ASN A 195 -2.12 17.52 0.18
N LEU A 196 -1.66 16.37 0.66
CA LEU A 196 -2.48 15.17 0.85
C LEU A 196 -3.63 15.43 1.83
N GLY A 197 -3.36 16.05 2.97
CA GLY A 197 -4.41 16.45 3.93
C GLY A 197 -5.40 17.47 3.35
N THR A 198 -4.94 18.40 2.50
CA THR A 198 -5.85 19.30 1.76
C THR A 198 -6.75 18.50 0.82
N SER A 199 -6.25 17.44 0.19
CA SER A 199 -7.04 16.54 -0.64
C SER A 199 -8.08 15.77 0.17
N VAL A 200 -7.76 15.33 1.40
CA VAL A 200 -8.73 14.72 2.33
C VAL A 200 -9.87 15.70 2.64
N ASN A 201 -9.55 16.95 3.00
CA ASN A 201 -10.56 17.97 3.23
C ASN A 201 -11.44 18.22 2.00
N THR A 202 -10.85 18.19 0.80
CA THR A 202 -11.59 18.34 -0.46
C THR A 202 -12.50 17.14 -0.73
N ALA A 203 -12.04 15.91 -0.49
CA ALA A 203 -12.84 14.70 -0.60
C ALA A 203 -14.10 14.79 0.27
N VAL A 204 -13.94 15.15 1.54
CA VAL A 204 -15.05 15.33 2.48
C VAL A 204 -15.99 16.47 2.05
N LYS A 205 -15.43 17.60 1.61
CA LYS A 205 -16.23 18.74 1.09
C LYS A 205 -17.05 18.36 -0.14
N LEU A 206 -16.56 17.43 -0.98
CA LEU A 206 -17.28 16.91 -2.13
C LEU A 206 -18.33 15.85 -1.77
N GLY A 207 -18.48 15.51 -0.50
CA GLY A 207 -19.53 14.65 0.01
C GLY A 207 -19.12 13.20 0.28
N ALA A 208 -17.84 12.86 0.12
CA ALA A 208 -17.37 11.51 0.47
C ALA A 208 -17.54 11.23 1.95
N LYS A 209 -18.04 10.04 2.27
CA LYS A 209 -18.17 9.51 3.63
C LYS A 209 -17.15 8.42 3.93
N PHE A 210 -16.40 8.02 2.93
CA PHE A 210 -15.34 7.02 2.99
C PHE A 210 -14.15 7.57 2.20
N VAL A 211 -12.97 7.65 2.83
CA VAL A 211 -11.77 8.24 2.23
C VAL A 211 -10.61 7.28 2.42
N SER A 212 -10.02 6.80 1.32
CA SER A 212 -8.82 5.96 1.33
C SER A 212 -7.56 6.79 1.16
N ASN A 213 -6.53 6.43 1.94
CA ASN A 213 -5.21 7.04 1.93
C ASN A 213 -4.15 5.93 1.90
N SER A 214 -3.67 5.58 0.72
CA SER A 214 -2.72 4.48 0.50
C SER A 214 -1.27 4.97 0.50
N TYR A 215 -0.91 5.75 1.51
CA TYR A 215 0.42 6.34 1.64
C TYR A 215 0.80 6.57 3.11
N GLY A 216 2.10 6.70 3.33
CA GLY A 216 2.62 7.05 4.64
C GLY A 216 3.99 7.72 4.56
N GLY A 217 4.40 8.26 5.68
CA GLY A 217 5.72 8.82 5.91
C GLY A 217 6.09 8.77 7.39
N GLY A 218 7.35 9.08 7.71
CA GLY A 218 7.80 9.11 9.11
C GLY A 218 7.00 10.10 9.95
N GLU A 219 6.67 9.72 11.16
CA GLU A 219 6.00 10.59 12.13
C GLU A 219 6.82 11.85 12.46
N SER A 220 6.12 12.90 12.81
CA SER A 220 6.71 14.19 13.22
C SER A 220 5.89 14.89 14.30
N SER A 221 6.48 15.89 14.95
CA SER A 221 5.76 16.74 15.92
C SER A 221 4.59 17.53 15.31
N SER A 222 4.51 17.62 13.98
CA SER A 222 3.41 18.30 13.27
C SER A 222 2.14 17.45 13.17
N ASP A 223 2.22 16.13 13.39
CA ASP A 223 1.15 15.18 13.16
C ASP A 223 -0.11 15.51 13.97
N THR A 224 0.04 15.85 15.25
CA THR A 224 -1.09 16.25 16.09
C THR A 224 -1.83 17.52 15.59
N SER A 225 -1.12 18.40 14.87
CA SER A 225 -1.73 19.56 14.22
C SER A 225 -2.41 19.16 12.90
N TYR A 226 -1.82 18.25 12.16
CA TYR A 226 -2.42 17.69 10.93
C TYR A 226 -3.66 16.87 11.24
N ASP A 227 -3.68 16.13 12.33
CA ASP A 227 -4.84 15.42 12.84
C ASP A 227 -6.07 16.30 12.89
N THR A 228 -5.97 17.41 13.64
CA THR A 228 -7.07 18.34 13.80
C THR A 228 -7.46 19.03 12.49
N LYS A 229 -6.47 19.34 11.66
CA LYS A 229 -6.65 20.11 10.43
C LYS A 229 -7.20 19.30 9.27
N TYR A 230 -6.85 18.02 9.19
CA TYR A 230 -7.05 17.23 7.96
C TYR A 230 -7.82 15.92 8.17
N PHE A 231 -7.76 15.32 9.36
CA PHE A 231 -8.31 13.98 9.57
C PHE A 231 -9.50 13.96 10.56
N ASN A 232 -9.70 15.00 11.33
CA ASN A 232 -10.83 15.09 12.28
C ASN A 232 -12.12 15.46 11.54
N HIS A 233 -12.75 14.48 10.90
CA HIS A 233 -14.02 14.59 10.20
C HIS A 233 -15.06 13.64 10.82
N PRO A 234 -15.82 14.06 11.83
CA PRO A 234 -16.82 13.21 12.48
C PRO A 234 -17.82 12.61 11.49
N GLY A 235 -18.03 11.31 11.58
CA GLY A 235 -18.95 10.58 10.70
C GLY A 235 -18.42 10.34 9.29
N VAL A 236 -17.10 10.46 9.07
CA VAL A 236 -16.40 10.05 7.86
C VAL A 236 -15.42 8.91 8.20
N ALA A 237 -15.52 7.79 7.53
CA ALA A 237 -14.54 6.70 7.64
C ALA A 237 -13.33 7.05 6.78
N ILE A 238 -12.21 7.32 7.44
CA ILE A 238 -10.93 7.59 6.78
C ILE A 238 -10.02 6.41 7.06
N THR A 239 -9.60 5.70 6.02
CA THR A 239 -8.61 4.62 6.13
C THR A 239 -7.23 5.11 5.76
N ALA A 240 -6.20 4.54 6.38
CA ALA A 240 -4.82 4.79 6.04
C ALA A 240 -4.01 3.50 6.09
N SER A 241 -3.20 3.25 5.07
CA SER A 241 -2.29 2.10 5.02
C SER A 241 -1.25 2.18 6.14
N ALA A 242 -1.04 1.06 6.85
CA ALA A 242 -0.17 1.03 8.04
C ALA A 242 1.33 1.14 7.72
N GLY A 243 1.71 0.95 6.45
CA GLY A 243 3.10 0.94 6.00
C GLY A 243 3.56 -0.45 5.56
N ASP A 244 4.65 -0.49 4.79
CA ASP A 244 5.17 -1.68 4.13
C ASP A 244 6.59 -2.04 4.56
N SER A 245 7.10 -1.43 5.62
CA SER A 245 8.50 -1.55 6.05
C SER A 245 8.68 -2.43 7.30
N GLY A 246 7.66 -3.23 7.66
CA GLY A 246 7.64 -4.06 8.85
C GLY A 246 7.38 -3.24 10.12
N TYR A 247 7.94 -3.68 11.26
CA TYR A 247 7.73 -3.01 12.53
C TYR A 247 8.21 -1.56 12.51
N GLY A 248 7.27 -0.66 12.64
CA GLY A 248 7.43 0.79 12.57
C GLY A 248 6.08 1.44 12.29
N VAL A 249 5.95 2.73 12.62
CA VAL A 249 4.71 3.49 12.47
C VAL A 249 4.88 4.56 11.42
N GLU A 250 3.89 4.69 10.56
CA GLU A 250 3.80 5.76 9.58
C GLU A 250 2.61 6.70 9.89
N TYR A 251 2.73 7.96 9.47
CA TYR A 251 1.64 8.91 9.44
C TYR A 251 1.09 9.02 8.00
N PRO A 252 -0.25 8.99 7.75
CA PRO A 252 -1.32 9.28 8.69
C PRO A 252 -1.93 8.06 9.44
N ALA A 253 -1.42 6.83 9.27
CA ALA A 253 -1.94 5.67 10.00
C ALA A 253 -1.88 5.84 11.53
N ALA A 254 -0.89 6.60 12.04
CA ALA A 254 -0.78 6.95 13.45
C ALA A 254 -1.90 7.86 13.96
N SER A 255 -2.59 8.58 13.09
CA SER A 255 -3.68 9.48 13.50
C SER A 255 -4.78 8.75 14.27
N ARG A 256 -5.21 9.35 15.36
CA ARG A 256 -6.33 8.84 16.16
C ARG A 256 -7.70 8.97 15.48
N TYR A 257 -7.77 9.64 14.36
CA TYR A 257 -9.01 9.91 13.61
C TYR A 257 -9.19 9.00 12.40
N VAL A 258 -8.21 8.16 12.10
CA VAL A 258 -8.28 7.24 10.97
C VAL A 258 -8.43 5.79 11.44
N THR A 259 -8.87 4.92 10.54
CA THR A 259 -8.73 3.48 10.66
C THR A 259 -7.39 3.08 10.03
N ALA A 260 -6.42 2.70 10.84
CA ALA A 260 -5.14 2.20 10.39
C ALA A 260 -5.29 0.77 9.88
N VAL A 261 -4.88 0.51 8.63
CA VAL A 261 -5.12 -0.78 7.97
C VAL A 261 -3.80 -1.51 7.74
N GLY A 262 -3.63 -2.60 8.47
CA GLY A 262 -2.49 -3.52 8.33
C GLY A 262 -2.67 -4.50 7.18
N GLY A 263 -1.67 -5.38 7.00
CA GLY A 263 -1.57 -6.29 5.87
C GLY A 263 -1.44 -7.76 6.23
N THR A 264 -2.14 -8.63 5.49
CA THR A 264 -2.10 -10.08 5.64
C THR A 264 -1.64 -10.79 4.36
N ALA A 265 -1.14 -12.01 4.51
CA ALA A 265 -0.98 -12.99 3.46
C ALA A 265 -2.25 -13.85 3.41
N LEU A 266 -3.10 -13.61 2.41
CA LEU A 266 -4.37 -14.31 2.21
C LEU A 266 -4.18 -15.56 1.36
N LYS A 267 -4.70 -16.71 1.80
CA LYS A 267 -4.59 -17.98 1.07
C LYS A 267 -5.91 -18.73 1.05
N LYS A 268 -6.23 -19.35 -0.09
CA LYS A 268 -7.31 -20.35 -0.16
C LYS A 268 -6.90 -21.59 0.61
N ASP A 269 -7.82 -22.16 1.37
CA ASP A 269 -7.61 -23.42 2.09
C ASP A 269 -8.88 -24.26 2.18
N SER A 270 -8.81 -25.40 2.89
CA SER A 270 -9.92 -26.32 3.10
C SER A 270 -10.70 -26.09 4.39
N SER A 271 -10.47 -24.98 5.10
CA SER A 271 -11.23 -24.61 6.28
C SER A 271 -12.71 -24.33 5.95
N ALA A 272 -13.54 -24.25 6.96
CA ALA A 272 -14.97 -23.87 6.79
C ALA A 272 -15.14 -22.47 6.22
N ARG A 273 -14.14 -21.58 6.41
CA ARG A 273 -14.07 -20.25 5.77
C ARG A 273 -13.67 -20.37 4.30
N GLY A 274 -12.91 -21.39 3.90
CA GLY A 274 -12.28 -21.55 2.59
C GLY A 274 -11.03 -20.68 2.41
N TRP A 275 -10.61 -19.96 3.45
CA TRP A 275 -9.52 -19.01 3.45
C TRP A 275 -8.80 -18.98 4.79
N SER A 276 -7.49 -18.75 4.75
CA SER A 276 -6.66 -18.47 5.93
C SER A 276 -5.82 -17.23 5.70
N GLU A 277 -5.40 -16.63 6.81
CA GLU A 277 -4.56 -15.44 6.79
C GLU A 277 -3.46 -15.54 7.85
N SER A 278 -2.33 -14.97 7.53
CA SER A 278 -1.23 -14.72 8.46
C SER A 278 -0.73 -13.28 8.30
N VAL A 279 0.02 -12.77 9.25
CA VAL A 279 0.70 -11.48 9.10
C VAL A 279 1.51 -11.46 7.81
N TRP A 280 1.40 -10.41 7.01
CA TRP A 280 2.30 -10.19 5.88
C TRP A 280 3.70 -9.84 6.36
N SER A 281 4.67 -10.65 5.96
CA SER A 281 6.09 -10.42 6.19
C SER A 281 6.90 -11.15 5.13
N THR A 282 7.50 -10.42 4.24
CA THR A 282 8.42 -10.97 3.23
C THR A 282 9.82 -11.17 3.81
N ASN A 283 10.30 -10.16 4.55
CA ASN A 283 11.60 -10.15 5.21
C ASN A 283 11.60 -9.09 6.33
N SER A 284 12.74 -8.84 6.96
CA SER A 284 12.86 -7.92 8.11
C SER A 284 12.59 -6.44 7.80
N THR A 285 12.52 -6.06 6.53
CA THR A 285 12.34 -4.68 6.06
C THR A 285 11.16 -4.52 5.10
N GLU A 286 10.39 -5.60 4.90
CA GLU A 286 9.22 -5.62 4.02
C GLU A 286 8.14 -6.50 4.64
N GLY A 287 7.04 -5.87 4.99
CA GLY A 287 5.89 -6.45 5.67
C GLY A 287 5.01 -5.35 6.24
N THR A 288 3.87 -5.73 6.80
CA THR A 288 2.90 -4.75 7.33
C THR A 288 3.47 -3.91 8.45
N GLY A 289 3.19 -2.60 8.41
CA GLY A 289 3.52 -1.66 9.48
C GLY A 289 2.76 -1.95 10.77
N SER A 290 3.39 -1.67 11.92
CA SER A 290 2.79 -1.75 13.25
C SER A 290 3.66 -1.06 14.28
N GLY A 291 3.12 -0.76 15.45
CA GLY A 291 3.90 -0.20 16.56
C GLY A 291 3.18 0.92 17.33
N CYS A 292 3.92 1.57 18.20
CA CYS A 292 3.44 2.70 19.00
C CYS A 292 3.79 4.01 18.33
N SER A 293 2.82 4.91 18.15
CA SER A 293 3.08 6.29 17.75
C SER A 293 3.97 7.01 18.76
N SER A 294 4.82 7.87 18.26
CA SER A 294 5.66 8.75 19.07
C SER A 294 4.94 10.05 19.45
N TYR A 295 3.87 10.42 18.74
CA TYR A 295 3.22 11.72 18.88
C TYR A 295 1.73 11.63 19.21
N ASP A 296 0.97 10.75 18.54
CA ASP A 296 -0.48 10.73 18.59
C ASP A 296 -1.04 10.06 19.84
N ALA A 297 -2.01 10.72 20.46
CA ALA A 297 -2.62 10.22 21.68
C ALA A 297 -3.45 8.96 21.42
N LYS A 298 -3.34 7.97 22.32
CA LYS A 298 -4.18 6.77 22.27
C LYS A 298 -5.65 7.15 22.43
N PRO A 299 -6.53 6.75 21.48
CA PRO A 299 -7.96 6.96 21.64
C PRO A 299 -8.53 6.05 22.73
N SER A 300 -9.61 6.50 23.39
CA SER A 300 -10.21 5.78 24.52
C SER A 300 -10.76 4.40 24.19
N TRP A 301 -11.07 4.13 22.94
CA TRP A 301 -11.55 2.81 22.48
C TRP A 301 -10.41 1.80 22.26
N GLN A 302 -9.15 2.22 22.16
CA GLN A 302 -8.00 1.34 22.05
C GLN A 302 -7.46 1.00 23.44
N GLN A 303 -7.54 -0.29 23.82
CA GLN A 303 -7.33 -0.75 25.21
C GLN A 303 -6.04 -1.55 25.41
N ASP A 304 -5.20 -1.72 24.41
CA ASP A 304 -3.91 -2.39 24.54
C ASP A 304 -3.00 -1.62 25.51
N SER A 305 -2.21 -2.35 26.32
CA SER A 305 -1.40 -1.77 27.39
C SER A 305 0.07 -1.54 27.03
N GLY A 306 0.52 -2.03 25.87
CA GLY A 306 1.94 -1.98 25.50
C GLY A 306 2.41 -0.65 24.94
N CYS A 307 1.49 0.21 24.50
CA CYS A 307 1.78 1.55 24.01
C CYS A 307 1.14 2.61 24.94
N ALA A 308 1.88 3.64 25.28
CA ALA A 308 1.31 4.80 25.99
C ALA A 308 0.52 5.73 25.06
N LYS A 309 0.77 5.64 23.75
CA LYS A 309 0.15 6.42 22.69
C LYS A 309 -0.58 5.51 21.69
N ARG A 310 -1.08 6.08 20.58
CA ARG A 310 -1.78 5.35 19.52
C ARG A 310 -1.00 4.11 19.08
N THR A 311 -1.66 2.97 18.97
CA THR A 311 -1.09 1.73 18.44
C THR A 311 -1.63 1.47 17.03
N VAL A 312 -0.78 1.16 16.08
CA VAL A 312 -1.06 0.78 14.68
C VAL A 312 -0.88 -0.75 14.57
N ALA A 313 -1.83 -1.50 13.92
CA ALA A 313 -3.01 -1.14 13.17
C ALA A 313 -4.32 -1.32 13.95
N ASP A 314 -5.49 -1.03 13.33
CA ASP A 314 -6.82 -1.30 13.89
C ASP A 314 -7.45 -2.57 13.33
N VAL A 315 -7.39 -2.71 12.01
CA VAL A 315 -7.87 -3.86 11.22
C VAL A 315 -6.87 -4.15 10.11
N SER A 316 -7.08 -5.22 9.36
CA SER A 316 -6.20 -5.59 8.24
C SER A 316 -6.98 -6.20 7.07
N ALA A 317 -6.32 -6.32 5.93
CA ALA A 317 -6.76 -7.10 4.77
C ALA A 317 -5.53 -7.58 3.98
N VAL A 318 -5.76 -8.29 2.86
CA VAL A 318 -4.69 -8.81 2.00
C VAL A 318 -3.72 -7.71 1.57
N ALA A 319 -2.42 -8.00 1.68
CA ALA A 319 -1.33 -7.09 1.33
C ALA A 319 -0.09 -7.79 0.78
N ASP A 320 0.13 -9.07 1.11
CA ASP A 320 1.33 -9.80 0.69
C ASP A 320 1.38 -9.89 -0.84
N PRO A 321 2.44 -9.35 -1.51
CA PRO A 321 2.56 -9.45 -2.96
C PRO A 321 2.66 -10.89 -3.47
N ALA A 322 3.10 -11.85 -2.64
CA ALA A 322 3.10 -13.27 -2.99
C ALA A 322 1.67 -13.86 -3.10
N THR A 323 0.71 -13.20 -2.51
CA THR A 323 -0.73 -13.53 -2.56
C THR A 323 -1.55 -12.29 -2.95
N GLY A 324 -0.99 -11.48 -3.84
CA GLY A 324 -1.49 -10.16 -4.19
C GLY A 324 -2.73 -10.16 -5.08
N VAL A 325 -3.15 -8.98 -5.44
CA VAL A 325 -4.38 -8.71 -6.20
C VAL A 325 -4.09 -8.34 -7.65
N ALA A 326 -5.02 -8.64 -8.54
CA ALA A 326 -4.98 -8.20 -9.93
C ALA A 326 -5.27 -6.70 -10.04
N VAL A 327 -4.47 -5.99 -10.83
CA VAL A 327 -4.61 -4.55 -11.11
C VAL A 327 -4.38 -4.31 -12.60
N TYR A 328 -5.11 -3.36 -13.19
CA TYR A 328 -4.91 -2.94 -14.56
C TYR A 328 -4.37 -1.52 -14.62
N GLN A 329 -3.16 -1.33 -15.17
CA GLN A 329 -2.47 -0.05 -15.25
C GLN A 329 -1.74 0.10 -16.58
N THR A 330 -1.94 1.22 -17.28
CA THR A 330 -1.25 1.51 -18.55
C THR A 330 -0.30 2.70 -18.47
N TYR A 331 -0.54 3.70 -17.63
CA TYR A 331 0.41 4.79 -17.46
C TYR A 331 1.57 4.36 -16.55
N GLY A 332 2.75 4.17 -17.13
CA GLY A 332 3.92 3.58 -16.46
C GLY A 332 3.85 2.08 -16.27
N GLY A 333 2.80 1.44 -16.76
CA GLY A 333 2.57 0.00 -16.78
C GLY A 333 2.27 -0.52 -18.19
N SER A 334 2.05 -1.83 -18.31
CA SER A 334 1.78 -2.51 -19.59
C SER A 334 0.46 -3.27 -19.60
N GLY A 335 -0.48 -2.90 -18.74
CA GLY A 335 -1.75 -3.60 -18.56
C GLY A 335 -1.82 -4.35 -17.23
N TRP A 336 -2.27 -5.61 -17.24
CA TRP A 336 -2.45 -6.42 -16.05
C TRP A 336 -1.14 -6.64 -15.29
N ALA A 337 -1.20 -6.52 -13.97
CA ALA A 337 -0.11 -6.78 -13.05
C ALA A 337 -0.66 -7.31 -11.71
N VAL A 338 0.22 -7.86 -10.86
CA VAL A 338 -0.10 -8.23 -9.49
C VAL A 338 0.51 -7.22 -8.54
N TYR A 339 -0.29 -6.75 -7.61
CA TYR A 339 0.10 -5.78 -6.59
C TYR A 339 -0.10 -6.35 -5.19
N GLY A 340 0.72 -5.89 -4.28
CA GLY A 340 0.63 -6.05 -2.83
C GLY A 340 0.89 -4.72 -2.15
N GLY A 341 1.21 -4.77 -0.85
CA GLY A 341 1.37 -3.63 0.02
C GLY A 341 0.11 -3.31 0.83
N THR A 342 0.24 -2.54 1.90
CA THR A 342 -0.92 -2.08 2.68
C THR A 342 -1.80 -1.09 1.91
N SER A 343 -1.34 -0.65 0.73
CA SER A 343 -2.11 0.05 -0.28
C SER A 343 -3.24 -0.79 -0.89
N VAL A 344 -3.16 -2.12 -0.88
CA VAL A 344 -4.29 -3.00 -1.22
C VAL A 344 -5.35 -2.93 -0.12
N SER A 345 -4.90 -2.99 1.12
CA SER A 345 -5.76 -3.12 2.30
C SER A 345 -6.57 -1.86 2.58
N ALA A 346 -5.99 -0.68 2.44
CA ALA A 346 -6.64 0.59 2.80
C ALA A 346 -7.90 0.90 1.96
N PRO A 347 -7.88 0.86 0.61
CA PRO A 347 -9.06 1.08 -0.22
C PRO A 347 -10.08 -0.05 -0.10
N LEU A 348 -9.62 -1.30 0.12
CA LEU A 348 -10.50 -2.42 0.39
C LEU A 348 -11.34 -2.15 1.65
N ILE A 349 -10.73 -1.75 2.77
CA ILE A 349 -11.44 -1.43 4.00
C ILE A 349 -12.33 -0.18 3.84
N ALA A 350 -11.90 0.85 3.09
CA ALA A 350 -12.75 2.01 2.79
C ALA A 350 -14.03 1.57 2.04
N ALA A 351 -13.90 0.65 1.09
CA ALA A 351 -15.02 0.07 0.36
C ALA A 351 -15.91 -0.82 1.24
N VAL A 352 -15.33 -1.57 2.19
CA VAL A 352 -16.11 -2.35 3.19
C VAL A 352 -16.94 -1.41 4.07
N TYR A 353 -16.41 -0.26 4.49
CA TYR A 353 -17.20 0.76 5.17
C TYR A 353 -18.33 1.30 4.28
N ALA A 354 -18.08 1.50 2.98
CA ALA A 354 -19.11 1.94 2.06
C ALA A 354 -20.24 0.89 1.89
N ASP A 355 -19.90 -0.39 1.85
CA ASP A 355 -20.85 -1.48 1.85
C ASP A 355 -21.68 -1.54 3.14
N ALA A 356 -21.07 -1.23 4.27
CA ALA A 356 -21.71 -1.17 5.58
C ALA A 356 -22.65 0.04 5.73
N GLY A 357 -22.51 1.04 4.88
CA GLY A 357 -23.33 2.25 4.87
C GLY A 357 -22.74 3.42 5.65
N THR A 358 -23.42 4.56 5.63
CA THR A 358 -22.91 5.80 6.22
C THR A 358 -22.62 5.64 7.72
N PRO A 359 -21.38 5.96 8.17
CA PRO A 359 -21.01 5.82 9.57
C PRO A 359 -21.84 6.71 10.50
N LYS A 360 -22.25 6.16 11.65
CA LYS A 360 -22.95 6.88 12.71
C LYS A 360 -21.99 7.32 13.82
N ALA A 361 -20.91 6.56 14.03
CA ALA A 361 -19.89 6.92 15.01
C ALA A 361 -19.10 8.15 14.57
N ALA A 362 -18.77 9.02 15.51
CA ALA A 362 -17.92 10.19 15.23
C ALA A 362 -16.54 9.79 14.71
N ILE A 363 -15.98 8.69 15.23
CA ILE A 363 -14.74 8.07 14.73
C ILE A 363 -15.07 6.62 14.37
N PRO A 364 -15.27 6.30 13.08
CA PRO A 364 -15.72 4.98 12.65
C PRO A 364 -14.78 3.82 13.02
N ALA A 365 -13.48 4.06 13.18
CA ALA A 365 -12.52 3.07 13.66
C ALA A 365 -12.93 2.40 15.00
N ALA A 366 -13.64 3.12 15.86
CA ALA A 366 -14.12 2.60 17.15
C ALA A 366 -15.12 1.43 16.99
N ASN A 367 -15.82 1.32 15.87
CA ASN A 367 -16.84 0.29 15.65
C ASN A 367 -16.23 -1.11 15.66
N ALA A 368 -15.07 -1.30 15.04
CA ALA A 368 -14.38 -2.58 15.02
C ALA A 368 -14.06 -3.08 16.43
N TYR A 369 -13.66 -2.18 17.33
CA TYR A 369 -13.36 -2.51 18.73
C TYR A 369 -14.58 -2.94 19.54
N SER A 370 -15.77 -2.53 19.14
CA SER A 370 -17.04 -2.94 19.75
C SER A 370 -17.61 -4.23 19.15
N HIS A 371 -17.07 -4.71 18.02
CA HIS A 371 -17.62 -5.82 17.25
C HIS A 371 -16.54 -6.84 16.85
N THR A 372 -15.60 -7.13 17.73
CA THR A 372 -14.45 -8.02 17.44
C THR A 372 -14.84 -9.40 16.96
N SER A 373 -15.97 -9.95 17.41
CA SER A 373 -16.49 -11.24 16.95
C SER A 373 -16.97 -11.25 15.49
N ALA A 374 -17.10 -10.08 14.87
CA ALA A 374 -17.45 -9.90 13.46
C ALA A 374 -16.20 -9.69 12.57
N LEU A 375 -15.03 -10.03 13.07
CA LEU A 375 -13.78 -10.05 12.35
C LEU A 375 -13.17 -11.46 12.35
N ASN A 376 -12.34 -11.77 11.34
CA ASN A 376 -11.51 -12.97 11.34
C ASN A 376 -10.22 -12.62 12.08
N ASP A 377 -10.05 -13.14 13.28
CA ASP A 377 -8.85 -12.96 14.09
C ASP A 377 -7.64 -13.66 13.43
N VAL A 378 -6.58 -12.90 13.16
CA VAL A 378 -5.34 -13.41 12.55
C VAL A 378 -4.37 -13.75 13.65
N THR A 379 -4.10 -15.04 13.84
CA THR A 379 -3.37 -15.54 15.02
C THR A 379 -1.97 -16.10 14.70
N SER A 380 -1.49 -15.91 13.47
CA SER A 380 -0.20 -16.46 13.02
C SER A 380 0.62 -15.45 12.23
N GLY A 381 1.94 -15.59 12.31
CA GLY A 381 2.90 -14.74 11.60
C GLY A 381 3.45 -13.61 12.46
N SER A 382 4.47 -12.93 11.93
CA SER A 382 5.18 -11.84 12.59
C SER A 382 5.91 -10.99 11.56
N THR A 383 5.91 -9.68 11.73
CA THR A 383 6.68 -8.75 10.89
C THR A 383 8.12 -8.60 11.37
N SER A 384 8.38 -8.88 12.67
CA SER A 384 9.68 -8.62 13.30
C SER A 384 9.75 -9.31 14.68
N THR A 385 10.82 -9.04 15.41
CA THR A 385 10.95 -9.33 16.83
C THR A 385 10.98 -8.02 17.62
N CYS A 386 10.05 -7.83 18.54
CA CYS A 386 9.93 -6.61 19.34
C CYS A 386 9.45 -6.91 20.78
N THR A 387 9.45 -5.89 21.62
CA THR A 387 8.95 -5.98 22.98
C THR A 387 8.01 -4.82 23.28
N PRO A 388 6.76 -5.09 23.69
CA PRO A 388 6.12 -6.40 23.84
C PRO A 388 5.82 -7.07 22.49
N ALA A 389 5.85 -8.40 22.43
CA ALA A 389 5.80 -9.18 21.20
C ALA A 389 4.52 -8.94 20.36
N TYR A 390 3.39 -8.67 20.98
CA TYR A 390 2.13 -8.43 20.26
C TYR A 390 2.17 -7.21 19.33
N LEU A 391 3.15 -6.31 19.47
CA LEU A 391 3.33 -5.18 18.56
C LEU A 391 3.94 -5.58 17.21
N CYS A 392 4.48 -6.79 17.09
CA CYS A 392 5.06 -7.27 15.82
C CYS A 392 4.69 -8.71 15.48
N SER A 393 3.96 -9.41 16.35
CA SER A 393 3.55 -10.81 16.15
C SER A 393 2.07 -10.97 16.41
N ALA A 394 1.40 -11.73 15.52
CA ALA A 394 0.01 -12.10 15.70
C ALA A 394 -0.23 -12.89 16.98
N LYS A 395 -1.40 -12.72 17.55
CA LYS A 395 -1.91 -13.48 18.67
C LYS A 395 -3.44 -13.46 18.69
N THR A 396 -4.07 -14.30 19.49
CA THR A 396 -5.52 -14.21 19.72
C THR A 396 -5.91 -12.85 20.29
N GLY A 397 -6.92 -12.23 19.67
CA GLY A 397 -7.38 -10.87 19.95
C GLY A 397 -6.47 -9.82 19.33
N TYR A 398 -6.45 -8.62 19.90
CA TYR A 398 -5.72 -7.50 19.33
C TYR A 398 -4.20 -7.73 19.29
N ASP A 399 -3.58 -7.46 18.14
CA ASP A 399 -2.13 -7.33 17.93
C ASP A 399 -1.79 -6.16 17.00
N GLY A 400 -0.52 -5.75 16.98
CA GLY A 400 -0.10 -4.59 16.20
C GLY A 400 -0.23 -4.81 14.67
N PRO A 401 0.33 -5.90 14.11
CA PRO A 401 0.38 -6.11 12.66
C PRO A 401 -0.99 -6.20 11.99
N THR A 402 -1.97 -6.85 12.63
CA THR A 402 -3.28 -7.15 12.03
C THR A 402 -4.45 -6.49 12.77
N GLY A 403 -4.16 -5.73 13.83
CA GLY A 403 -5.19 -5.09 14.63
C GLY A 403 -6.12 -6.11 15.28
N LEU A 404 -7.40 -5.93 15.05
CA LEU A 404 -8.47 -6.84 15.50
C LEU A 404 -8.76 -7.98 14.51
N GLY A 405 -8.07 -7.98 13.34
CA GLY A 405 -8.25 -8.96 12.27
C GLY A 405 -8.84 -8.39 10.98
N THR A 406 -9.36 -9.27 10.11
CA THR A 406 -9.86 -8.95 8.78
C THR A 406 -11.38 -9.02 8.70
N PRO A 407 -12.05 -8.41 7.72
CA PRO A 407 -13.51 -8.40 7.64
C PRO A 407 -14.13 -9.81 7.61
N ASN A 408 -15.22 -10.01 8.36
CA ASN A 408 -16.07 -11.19 8.31
C ASN A 408 -17.53 -10.73 8.13
N GLY A 409 -17.83 -10.18 6.96
CA GLY A 409 -19.03 -9.42 6.69
C GLY A 409 -18.88 -7.95 7.12
N LEU A 410 -20.02 -7.26 7.27
CA LEU A 410 -20.06 -5.81 7.41
C LEU A 410 -20.22 -5.32 8.86
N THR A 411 -20.57 -6.19 9.79
CA THR A 411 -21.02 -5.81 11.16
C THR A 411 -19.99 -4.98 11.93
N ALA A 412 -18.69 -5.27 11.78
CA ALA A 412 -17.62 -4.52 12.46
C ALA A 412 -17.44 -3.08 11.92
N PHE A 413 -18.04 -2.77 10.78
CA PHE A 413 -17.91 -1.50 10.05
C PHE A 413 -19.22 -0.70 10.04
N THR A 414 -20.31 -1.29 10.54
CA THR A 414 -21.62 -0.65 10.68
C THR A 414 -21.62 0.23 11.93
N GLY A 415 -21.93 1.51 11.81
CA GLY A 415 -21.98 2.46 12.94
C GLY A 415 -23.35 2.53 13.59
#